data_7a115ad08b206e8dfc2a0961fc4d9118
#
_entry.id   7a115ad08b206e8dfc2a0961fc4d9118
#
_cell.length_a   1.000
_cell.length_b   1.000
_cell.length_c   1.000
_cell.angle_alpha   90.00
_cell.angle_beta   90.00
_cell.angle_gamma   90.00
#
_symmetry.space_group_name_H-M   'P 1'
#
loop_
_entity.id
_entity.type
_entity.pdbx_description
1 polymer ?
#
loop_
_entity_poly.entity_id
_entity_poly.type
_entity_poly.pdbx_seq_one_letter_code
_entity_poly.pdbx_strand_id
1 'polypeptide(L)'
;MRLFERSRRLNYILCGVIFVGVIVYTLIATGNRDMLYFKPSETGILINGPSGYTIDIDYKDIDKLELLDYFDRGVSAGGLTEKDLNYGTFENDLYGKYELFEITGVRTHMVIKAKDGKVYVITRENNGDTENYYNAVKDKIE
;
A
#
# COMPACT_ATOMS: atom_id res chain seq x y z
N MET A 1 33.22 -45.78 -7.09
CA MET A 1 33.27 -44.54 -7.88
C MET A 1 31.88 -43.95 -8.22
N ARG A 2 30.92 -44.74 -8.71
CA ARG A 2 29.56 -44.28 -9.06
C ARG A 2 28.69 -43.75 -7.88
N LEU A 3 28.89 -44.26 -6.67
CA LEU A 3 28.13 -43.81 -5.48
C LEU A 3 28.51 -42.40 -5.01
N PHE A 4 29.78 -42.00 -5.16
CA PHE A 4 30.26 -40.66 -4.79
C PHE A 4 29.80 -39.59 -5.75
N GLU A 5 29.67 -39.88 -7.04
CA GLU A 5 29.10 -38.91 -8.01
C GLU A 5 27.61 -38.69 -7.82
N ARG A 6 26.87 -39.72 -7.41
CA ARG A 6 25.44 -39.65 -7.13
C ARG A 6 25.16 -38.75 -5.92
N SER A 7 25.99 -38.84 -4.88
CA SER A 7 25.86 -38.00 -3.69
C SER A 7 26.19 -36.53 -3.97
N ARG A 8 27.20 -36.23 -4.81
CA ARG A 8 27.50 -34.86 -5.24
C ARG A 8 26.36 -34.26 -6.03
N ARG A 9 25.77 -34.95 -6.98
CA ARG A 9 24.62 -34.45 -7.76
C ARG A 9 23.40 -34.18 -6.87
N LEU A 10 23.14 -35.07 -5.91
CA LEU A 10 22.06 -34.88 -4.94
C LEU A 10 22.29 -33.63 -4.06
N ASN A 11 23.52 -33.40 -3.62
CA ASN A 11 23.85 -32.21 -2.84
C ASN A 11 23.70 -30.93 -3.64
N TYR A 12 24.06 -30.87 -4.90
CA TYR A 12 23.83 -29.69 -5.77
C TYR A 12 22.35 -29.44 -6.02
N ILE A 13 21.55 -30.49 -6.21
CA ILE A 13 20.10 -30.37 -6.37
C ILE A 13 19.47 -29.83 -5.07
N LEU A 14 19.89 -30.36 -3.92
CA LEU A 14 19.39 -29.94 -2.62
C LEU A 14 19.76 -28.47 -2.33
N CYS A 15 21.01 -28.08 -2.61
CA CYS A 15 21.44 -26.68 -2.50
C CYS A 15 20.64 -25.75 -3.43
N GLY A 16 20.37 -26.18 -4.66
CA GLY A 16 19.55 -25.44 -5.61
C GLY A 16 18.12 -25.24 -5.12
N VAL A 17 17.49 -26.28 -4.58
CA VAL A 17 16.13 -26.20 -4.02
C VAL A 17 16.06 -25.26 -2.81
N ILE A 18 17.05 -25.35 -1.90
CA ILE A 18 17.13 -24.46 -0.74
C ILE A 18 17.33 -23.02 -1.19
N PHE A 19 18.21 -22.77 -2.17
CA PHE A 19 18.47 -21.43 -2.68
C PHE A 19 17.22 -20.80 -3.33
N VAL A 20 16.52 -21.57 -4.16
CA VAL A 20 15.23 -21.14 -4.75
C VAL A 20 14.19 -20.90 -3.66
N GLY A 21 14.11 -21.76 -2.65
CA GLY A 21 13.20 -21.59 -1.51
C GLY A 21 13.47 -20.32 -0.71
N VAL A 22 14.75 -19.98 -0.48
CA VAL A 22 15.14 -18.73 0.18
C VAL A 22 14.78 -17.52 -0.67
N ILE A 23 15.00 -17.56 -1.98
CA ILE A 23 14.61 -16.46 -2.88
C ILE A 23 13.10 -16.26 -2.88
N VAL A 24 12.33 -17.34 -3.01
CA VAL A 24 10.86 -17.27 -2.97
C VAL A 24 10.38 -16.75 -1.61
N TYR A 25 10.96 -17.23 -0.52
CA TYR A 25 10.63 -16.78 0.83
C TYR A 25 10.96 -15.28 1.02
N THR A 26 12.13 -14.82 0.54
CA THR A 26 12.48 -13.40 0.62
C THR A 26 11.56 -12.54 -0.25
N LEU A 27 11.18 -12.98 -1.45
CA LEU A 27 10.22 -12.28 -2.30
C LEU A 27 8.83 -12.20 -1.66
N ILE A 28 8.40 -13.25 -0.94
CA ILE A 28 7.13 -13.26 -0.21
C ILE A 28 7.23 -12.42 1.06
N ALA A 29 8.33 -12.53 1.82
CA ALA A 29 8.53 -11.82 3.09
C ALA A 29 8.84 -10.33 2.91
N THR A 30 9.51 -9.96 1.80
CA THR A 30 9.73 -8.58 1.36
C THR A 30 8.72 -8.14 0.32
N GLY A 31 7.71 -9.00 0.05
CA GLY A 31 6.63 -8.74 -0.90
C GLY A 31 6.03 -7.38 -0.60
N ASN A 32 6.14 -6.51 -1.57
CA ASN A 32 5.72 -5.12 -1.52
C ASN A 32 4.29 -5.10 -1.00
N ARG A 33 4.05 -4.56 0.20
CA ARG A 33 2.71 -4.36 0.76
C ARG A 33 1.83 -3.59 -0.22
N ASP A 34 2.44 -2.73 -1.00
CA ASP A 34 1.85 -2.05 -2.12
C ASP A 34 1.12 -2.99 -3.08
N MET A 35 1.75 -4.11 -3.45
CA MET A 35 1.12 -5.10 -4.34
C MET A 35 -0.05 -5.84 -3.69
N LEU A 36 -0.09 -5.91 -2.35
CA LEU A 36 -1.19 -6.57 -1.63
C LEU A 36 -2.44 -5.68 -1.57
N TYR A 37 -2.26 -4.39 -1.35
CA TYR A 37 -3.36 -3.47 -1.11
C TYR A 37 -3.73 -2.62 -2.32
N PHE A 38 -2.74 -2.14 -3.06
CA PHE A 38 -2.95 -1.27 -4.21
C PHE A 38 -2.99 -2.09 -5.51
N LYS A 39 -4.13 -2.09 -6.17
CA LYS A 39 -4.27 -2.68 -7.51
C LYS A 39 -4.06 -1.62 -8.56
N PRO A 40 -3.20 -1.88 -9.56
CA PRO A 40 -3.10 -1.00 -10.72
C PRO A 40 -4.48 -0.84 -11.37
N SER A 41 -4.91 0.39 -11.56
CA SER A 41 -6.13 0.72 -12.30
C SER A 41 -5.84 1.83 -13.29
N GLU A 42 -6.40 1.71 -14.48
CA GLU A 42 -6.32 2.77 -15.51
C GLU A 42 -7.38 3.85 -15.29
N THR A 43 -8.43 3.55 -14.55
CA THR A 43 -9.60 4.40 -14.38
C THR A 43 -9.72 5.05 -13.02
N GLY A 44 -8.97 4.58 -12.02
CA GLY A 44 -9.11 5.08 -10.66
C GLY A 44 -8.12 4.47 -9.68
N ILE A 45 -8.35 4.75 -8.41
CA ILE A 45 -7.59 4.27 -7.27
C ILE A 45 -8.39 3.15 -6.61
N LEU A 46 -7.82 1.95 -6.54
CA LEU A 46 -8.40 0.82 -5.84
C LEU A 46 -7.43 0.31 -4.78
N ILE A 47 -7.84 0.39 -3.51
CA ILE A 47 -7.11 -0.10 -2.37
C ILE A 47 -7.97 -1.15 -1.68
N ASN A 48 -7.43 -2.35 -1.50
CA ASN A 48 -8.08 -3.43 -0.76
C ASN A 48 -7.32 -3.68 0.54
N GLY A 49 -7.80 -3.10 1.60
CA GLY A 49 -7.24 -3.26 2.94
C GLY A 49 -7.70 -4.55 3.65
N PRO A 50 -7.25 -4.73 4.91
CA PRO A 50 -7.68 -5.83 5.76
C PRO A 50 -9.18 -5.82 6.03
N SER A 51 -9.71 -6.97 6.45
CA SER A 51 -11.12 -7.10 6.91
C SER A 51 -12.17 -6.61 5.89
N GLY A 52 -11.83 -6.62 4.60
CA GLY A 52 -12.74 -6.18 3.53
C GLY A 52 -12.84 -4.66 3.37
N TYR A 53 -11.98 -3.89 4.05
CA TYR A 53 -11.91 -2.46 3.83
C TYR A 53 -11.45 -2.15 2.41
N THR A 54 -12.15 -1.25 1.74
CA THR A 54 -11.85 -0.89 0.35
C THR A 54 -12.00 0.61 0.13
N ILE A 55 -11.02 1.22 -0.54
CA ILE A 55 -11.15 2.54 -1.16
C ILE A 55 -11.23 2.31 -2.67
N ASP A 56 -12.27 2.82 -3.29
CA ASP A 56 -12.49 2.76 -4.74
C ASP A 56 -12.96 4.13 -5.23
N ILE A 57 -12.13 4.79 -6.03
CA ILE A 57 -12.37 6.17 -6.51
C ILE A 57 -11.98 6.25 -7.98
N ASP A 58 -12.93 6.56 -8.84
CA ASP A 58 -12.62 6.88 -10.25
C ASP A 58 -11.86 8.21 -10.34
N TYR A 59 -10.89 8.33 -11.23
CA TYR A 59 -10.14 9.58 -11.46
C TYR A 59 -11.06 10.75 -11.85
N LYS A 60 -12.12 10.48 -12.59
CA LYS A 60 -13.12 11.49 -12.97
C LYS A 60 -13.90 12.10 -11.79
N ASP A 61 -13.94 11.40 -10.65
CA ASP A 61 -14.66 11.80 -9.44
C ASP A 61 -13.76 12.55 -8.45
N ILE A 62 -12.49 12.71 -8.76
CA ILE A 62 -11.55 13.53 -7.98
C ILE A 62 -11.77 15.00 -8.30
N ASP A 63 -12.01 15.80 -7.26
CA ASP A 63 -12.12 17.26 -7.36
C ASP A 63 -10.76 17.92 -7.08
N LYS A 64 -10.07 17.46 -6.04
CA LYS A 64 -8.77 18.01 -5.63
C LYS A 64 -7.83 16.94 -5.12
N LEU A 65 -6.57 17.07 -5.46
CA LEU A 65 -5.47 16.22 -5.00
C LEU A 65 -4.42 17.10 -4.29
N GLU A 66 -4.03 16.71 -3.09
CA GLU A 66 -3.03 17.43 -2.28
C GLU A 66 -1.97 16.45 -1.77
N LEU A 67 -0.73 16.91 -1.68
CA LEU A 67 0.36 16.20 -1.04
C LEU A 67 0.79 16.97 0.21
N LEU A 68 0.81 16.31 1.36
CA LEU A 68 1.15 16.91 2.64
C LEU A 68 2.34 16.20 3.27
N ASP A 69 3.33 16.94 3.73
CA ASP A 69 4.49 16.40 4.45
C ASP A 69 4.20 16.05 5.92
N TYR A 70 3.08 16.54 6.42
CA TYR A 70 2.56 16.24 7.75
C TYR A 70 1.05 16.22 7.72
N PHE A 71 0.48 15.24 8.41
CA PHE A 71 -0.96 15.07 8.52
C PHE A 71 -1.34 14.75 9.97
N ASP A 72 -2.28 15.50 10.52
CA ASP A 72 -2.88 15.17 11.80
C ASP A 72 -4.06 14.23 11.57
N ARG A 73 -3.89 12.97 11.97
CA ARG A 73 -4.91 11.94 11.85
C ARG A 73 -6.15 12.20 12.70
N GLY A 74 -6.01 12.95 13.81
CA GLY A 74 -7.09 13.13 14.76
C GLY A 74 -7.47 11.83 15.49
N VAL A 75 -8.76 11.52 15.57
CA VAL A 75 -9.31 10.39 16.32
C VAL A 75 -10.00 9.38 15.41
N SER A 76 -10.05 8.12 15.86
CA SER A 76 -10.83 7.08 15.15
C SER A 76 -12.33 7.35 15.32
N ALA A 77 -13.05 7.33 14.21
CA ALA A 77 -14.52 7.41 14.15
C ALA A 77 -15.14 6.11 13.60
N GLY A 78 -14.42 5.01 13.69
CA GLY A 78 -14.75 3.69 13.14
C GLY A 78 -13.57 3.03 12.44
N GLY A 79 -12.41 3.70 12.44
CA GLY A 79 -11.18 3.16 11.91
C GLY A 79 -10.50 2.20 12.89
N LEU A 80 -9.63 1.38 12.35
CA LEU A 80 -8.87 0.36 13.04
C LEU A 80 -7.37 0.59 12.90
N THR A 81 -6.62 0.11 13.87
CA THR A 81 -5.15 0.05 13.82
C THR A 81 -4.73 -1.39 13.94
N GLU A 82 -4.07 -1.91 12.93
CA GLU A 82 -3.48 -3.25 12.92
C GLU A 82 -1.99 -3.16 12.62
N LYS A 83 -1.15 -3.56 13.60
CA LYS A 83 0.31 -3.46 13.52
C LYS A 83 0.75 -2.03 13.17
N ASP A 84 1.16 -1.82 11.93
CA ASP A 84 1.65 -0.57 11.36
C ASP A 84 0.68 0.04 10.32
N LEU A 85 -0.56 -0.43 10.28
CA LEU A 85 -1.58 0.05 9.35
C LEU A 85 -2.77 0.65 10.12
N ASN A 86 -3.12 1.89 9.78
CA ASN A 86 -4.34 2.55 10.20
C ASN A 86 -5.28 2.63 9.01
N TYR A 87 -6.51 2.18 9.15
CA TYR A 87 -7.48 2.19 8.06
C TYR A 87 -8.92 2.33 8.56
N GLY A 88 -9.80 2.81 7.68
CA GLY A 88 -11.21 3.06 7.99
C GLY A 88 -11.51 4.53 8.24
N THR A 89 -12.61 4.82 8.91
CA THR A 89 -13.08 6.18 9.14
C THR A 89 -12.38 6.83 10.33
N PHE A 90 -11.78 7.98 10.10
CA PHE A 90 -11.18 8.85 11.11
C PHE A 90 -11.80 10.24 11.05
N GLU A 91 -11.52 11.07 12.05
CA GLU A 91 -12.05 12.43 12.13
C GLU A 91 -10.98 13.38 12.66
N ASN A 92 -10.82 14.53 12.01
CA ASN A 92 -9.98 15.63 12.49
C ASN A 92 -10.67 16.98 12.25
N ASP A 93 -10.09 18.04 12.83
CA ASP A 93 -10.66 19.39 12.74
C ASP A 93 -10.64 19.99 11.33
N LEU A 94 -9.73 19.49 10.46
CA LEU A 94 -9.54 20.07 9.12
C LEU A 94 -10.54 19.52 8.10
N TYR A 95 -10.84 18.22 8.16
CA TYR A 95 -11.66 17.53 7.16
C TYR A 95 -12.96 16.96 7.72
N GLY A 96 -13.16 16.99 9.04
CA GLY A 96 -14.23 16.23 9.68
C GLY A 96 -13.98 14.73 9.52
N LYS A 97 -14.99 13.97 9.17
CA LYS A 97 -14.86 12.53 8.90
C LYS A 97 -14.27 12.27 7.52
N TYR A 98 -13.30 11.37 7.46
CA TYR A 98 -12.62 10.98 6.22
C TYR A 98 -12.20 9.51 6.27
N GLU A 99 -11.90 8.93 5.12
CA GLU A 99 -11.40 7.57 5.00
C GLU A 99 -9.87 7.57 4.94
N LEU A 100 -9.26 6.76 5.78
CA LEU A 100 -7.81 6.67 5.95
C LEU A 100 -7.28 5.30 5.50
N PHE A 101 -6.16 5.31 4.81
CA PHE A 101 -5.28 4.17 4.63
C PHE A 101 -3.84 4.63 4.82
N GLU A 102 -3.30 4.43 6.02
CA GLU A 102 -2.02 4.99 6.46
C GLU A 102 -1.10 3.91 7.01
N ILE A 103 0.11 3.85 6.48
CA ILE A 103 1.19 3.06 7.07
C ILE A 103 1.90 3.93 8.11
N THR A 104 1.95 3.45 9.34
CA THR A 104 2.54 4.19 10.47
C THR A 104 4.02 4.49 10.21
N GLY A 105 4.42 5.72 10.46
CA GLY A 105 5.79 6.20 10.26
C GLY A 105 6.04 6.87 8.92
N VAL A 106 5.13 6.76 7.98
CA VAL A 106 5.15 7.57 6.75
C VAL A 106 4.64 8.96 7.05
N ARG A 107 5.39 9.99 6.68
CA ARG A 107 5.05 11.40 6.97
C ARG A 107 4.29 12.07 5.83
N THR A 108 4.59 11.66 4.60
CA THR A 108 3.97 12.21 3.40
C THR A 108 2.62 11.54 3.15
N HIS A 109 1.57 12.33 3.05
CA HIS A 109 0.20 11.88 2.86
C HIS A 109 -0.38 12.47 1.58
N MET A 110 -1.04 11.64 0.79
CA MET A 110 -1.85 12.07 -0.33
C MET A 110 -3.30 12.25 0.14
N VAL A 111 -3.83 13.45 -0.03
CA VAL A 111 -5.23 13.75 0.31
C VAL A 111 -6.02 13.93 -0.98
N ILE A 112 -7.11 13.19 -1.09
CA ILE A 112 -8.03 13.21 -2.22
C ILE A 112 -9.36 13.76 -1.74
N LYS A 113 -9.83 14.84 -2.37
CA LYS A 113 -11.18 15.35 -2.19
C LYS A 113 -12.01 14.94 -3.40
N ALA A 114 -13.04 14.16 -3.16
CA ALA A 114 -13.94 13.73 -4.22
C ALA A 114 -15.05 14.78 -4.45
N LYS A 115 -15.61 14.77 -5.64
CA LYS A 115 -16.70 15.70 -6.03
C LYS A 115 -17.97 15.54 -5.19
N ASP A 116 -18.17 14.37 -4.59
CA ASP A 116 -19.28 14.11 -3.64
C ASP A 116 -19.02 14.63 -2.22
N GLY A 117 -17.87 15.27 -1.99
CA GLY A 117 -17.45 15.84 -0.72
C GLY A 117 -16.71 14.87 0.20
N LYS A 118 -16.55 13.61 -0.16
CA LYS A 118 -15.75 12.66 0.62
C LYS A 118 -14.26 12.99 0.53
N VAL A 119 -13.56 12.74 1.63
CA VAL A 119 -12.12 12.91 1.71
C VAL A 119 -11.47 11.58 2.00
N TYR A 120 -10.39 11.30 1.31
CA TYR A 120 -9.56 10.12 1.49
C TYR A 120 -8.12 10.53 1.73
N VAL A 121 -7.47 9.87 2.67
CA VAL A 121 -6.07 10.13 3.01
C VAL A 121 -5.29 8.83 2.89
N ILE A 122 -4.26 8.84 2.10
CA ILE A 122 -3.55 7.62 1.70
C ILE A 122 -2.04 7.82 1.85
N THR A 123 -1.36 6.83 2.42
CA THR A 123 0.08 6.69 2.30
C THR A 123 0.45 5.40 1.58
N ARG A 124 1.67 5.37 1.03
CA ARG A 124 2.31 4.17 0.50
C ARG A 124 3.36 3.68 1.50
N GLU A 125 4.21 2.73 1.07
CA GLU A 125 5.24 2.10 1.93
C GLU A 125 6.18 3.10 2.60
N ASN A 126 6.49 4.20 1.92
CA ASN A 126 7.36 5.27 2.40
C ASN A 126 6.99 6.62 1.76
N ASN A 127 7.68 7.67 2.18
CA ASN A 127 7.43 9.03 1.67
C ASN A 127 7.62 9.14 0.16
N GLY A 128 8.71 8.57 -0.38
CA GLY A 128 9.01 8.61 -1.81
C GLY A 128 7.97 7.87 -2.66
N ASP A 129 7.50 6.71 -2.20
CA ASP A 129 6.47 5.95 -2.89
C ASP A 129 5.13 6.69 -2.85
N THR A 130 4.81 7.38 -1.74
CA THR A 130 3.61 8.21 -1.63
C THR A 130 3.66 9.38 -2.60
N GLU A 131 4.80 10.06 -2.71
CA GLU A 131 5.01 11.16 -3.65
C GLU A 131 4.95 10.69 -5.11
N ASN A 132 5.60 9.57 -5.45
CA ASN A 132 5.53 8.98 -6.78
C ASN A 132 4.11 8.61 -7.17
N TYR A 133 3.34 8.06 -6.22
CA TYR A 133 1.95 7.70 -6.46
C TYR A 133 1.07 8.95 -6.65
N TYR A 134 1.27 9.98 -5.83
CA TYR A 134 0.61 11.27 -6.01
C TYR A 134 0.84 11.82 -7.42
N ASN A 135 2.10 11.85 -7.90
CA ASN A 135 2.43 12.34 -9.23
C ASN A 135 1.76 11.50 -10.32
N ALA A 136 1.77 10.17 -10.19
CA ALA A 136 1.12 9.27 -11.15
C ALA A 136 -0.41 9.48 -11.20
N VAL A 137 -1.07 9.73 -10.08
CA VAL A 137 -2.50 10.05 -10.03
C VAL A 137 -2.76 11.43 -10.62
N LYS A 138 -1.92 12.41 -10.29
CA LYS A 138 -2.02 13.77 -10.82
C LYS A 138 -1.98 13.80 -12.35
N ASP A 139 -1.05 13.05 -12.94
CA ASP A 139 -0.92 12.94 -14.41
C ASP A 139 -2.16 12.30 -15.08
N LYS A 140 -3.01 11.61 -14.32
CA LYS A 140 -4.23 10.97 -14.84
C LYS A 140 -5.47 11.86 -14.74
N ILE A 141 -5.45 12.87 -13.89
CA ILE A 141 -6.59 13.77 -13.66
C ILE A 141 -6.43 15.14 -14.34
N GLU A 142 -5.22 15.51 -14.77
CA GLU A 142 -4.92 16.68 -15.62
C GLU A 142 -5.19 16.40 -17.10
#